data_923fa074f5f229e40f6e55783a5ee570
#
_entry.id   923fa074f5f229e40f6e55783a5ee570
#
_cell.length_a   1.000
_cell.length_b   1.000
_cell.length_c   1.000
_cell.angle_alpha   90.00
_cell.angle_beta   90.00
_cell.angle_gamma   90.00
#
_symmetry.space_group_name_H-M   'P 1'
#
loop_
_entity.id
_entity.type
_entity.pdbx_description
1 polymer ?
#
loop_
_entity_poly.entity_id
_entity_poly.type
_entity_poly.pdbx_seq_one_letter_code
_entity_poly.pdbx_strand_id
1 'polypeptide(L)'
;SSDLKKGGKGVILNSRILWFYSSVYRTIGGEKNLDNAKHAYEFLKNHCVDRENGGVYWMMNYDGTVMDSMKHTYNQAFAIYALSTYYLACKDKEALDLAFELFDTVEEKCTDDVAYMEAFDKNWKLIENDALSENGLMADKTMNTVLHLIEGYTVLLQASGDEIGRASCR
;
A
#
# COMPACT_ATOMS: atom_id res chain seq x y z
N SER A 1 1.22 34.92 4.89
CA SER A 1 0.39 33.78 5.31
C SER A 1 0.14 32.92 4.09
N SER A 2 0.90 31.82 3.98
CA SER A 2 0.66 30.84 2.91
C SER A 2 -0.62 30.07 3.27
N ASP A 3 -1.72 30.34 2.59
CA ASP A 3 -2.92 29.52 2.62
C ASP A 3 -2.60 28.16 1.97
N LEU A 4 -2.05 27.26 2.79
CA LEU A 4 -1.97 25.85 2.41
C LEU A 4 -3.39 25.34 2.25
N LYS A 5 -3.86 25.21 1.01
CA LYS A 5 -5.16 24.61 0.73
C LYS A 5 -5.19 23.20 1.32
N LYS A 6 -6.22 22.93 2.11
CA LYS A 6 -6.51 21.59 2.64
C LYS A 6 -6.90 20.69 1.47
N GLY A 7 -5.92 19.95 0.93
CA GLY A 7 -6.09 19.06 -0.21
C GLY A 7 -6.32 17.61 0.20
N GLY A 8 -6.80 16.78 -0.72
CA GLY A 8 -6.84 15.34 -0.55
C GLY A 8 -5.44 14.74 -0.41
N LYS A 9 -5.35 13.63 0.32
CA LYS A 9 -4.12 12.86 0.55
C LYS A 9 -4.22 11.53 -0.18
N GLY A 10 -3.37 11.32 -1.19
CA GLY A 10 -3.24 10.00 -1.81
C GLY A 10 -2.66 8.99 -0.83
N VAL A 11 -3.31 7.84 -0.69
CA VAL A 11 -2.80 6.77 0.18
C VAL A 11 -1.46 6.25 -0.31
N ILE A 12 -1.26 6.23 -1.62
CA ILE A 12 0.04 5.89 -2.22
C ILE A 12 1.16 6.86 -1.79
N LEU A 13 0.87 8.16 -1.70
CA LEU A 13 1.85 9.14 -1.22
C LEU A 13 2.19 8.89 0.25
N ASN A 14 1.20 8.59 1.08
CA ASN A 14 1.42 8.26 2.48
C ASN A 14 2.28 6.98 2.64
N SER A 15 2.01 5.96 1.84
CA SER A 15 2.82 4.74 1.79
C SER A 15 4.27 5.04 1.39
N ARG A 16 4.48 5.90 0.39
CA ARG A 16 5.84 6.35 -0.01
C ARG A 16 6.56 7.13 1.07
N ILE A 17 5.85 7.97 1.83
CA ILE A 17 6.42 8.70 2.99
C ILE A 17 6.85 7.71 4.06
N LEU A 18 6.00 6.73 4.40
CA LEU A 18 6.31 5.67 5.34
C LEU A 18 7.56 4.89 4.90
N TRP A 19 7.58 4.42 3.64
CA TRP A 19 8.72 3.72 3.06
C TRP A 19 10.01 4.55 3.11
N PHE A 20 9.93 5.83 2.72
CA PHE A 20 11.08 6.72 2.66
C PHE A 20 11.73 6.89 4.04
N TYR A 21 10.96 7.31 5.05
CA TYR A 21 11.50 7.52 6.39
C TYR A 21 11.97 6.23 7.06
N SER A 22 11.30 5.12 6.81
CA SER A 22 11.74 3.79 7.27
C SER A 22 13.08 3.40 6.65
N SER A 23 13.25 3.63 5.34
CA SER A 23 14.50 3.36 4.62
C SER A 23 15.63 4.28 5.07
N VAL A 24 15.36 5.57 5.27
CA VAL A 24 16.33 6.52 5.79
C VAL A 24 16.78 6.10 7.20
N TYR A 25 15.84 5.76 8.09
CA TYR A 25 16.18 5.28 9.42
C TYR A 25 17.04 4.02 9.39
N ARG A 26 16.74 3.06 8.54
CA ARG A 26 17.55 1.82 8.39
C ARG A 26 18.97 2.09 7.89
N THR A 27 19.16 3.15 7.12
CA THR A 27 20.43 3.45 6.46
C THR A 27 21.33 4.34 7.32
N ILE A 28 20.78 5.41 7.89
CA ILE A 28 21.55 6.42 8.62
C ILE A 28 21.07 6.63 10.07
N GLY A 29 20.00 5.95 10.49
CA GLY A 29 19.43 6.11 11.83
C GLY A 29 18.70 7.43 12.04
N GLY A 30 18.68 7.89 13.30
CA GLY A 30 18.11 9.16 13.74
C GLY A 30 16.66 9.04 14.18
N GLU A 31 16.38 9.31 15.46
CA GLU A 31 15.04 9.20 16.09
C GLU A 31 13.98 9.96 15.29
N LYS A 32 14.31 11.17 14.80
CA LYS A 32 13.37 11.97 13.99
C LYS A 32 12.90 11.25 12.73
N ASN A 33 13.74 10.42 12.12
CA ASN A 33 13.35 9.64 10.95
C ASN A 33 12.38 8.53 11.34
N LEU A 34 12.62 7.89 12.48
CA LEU A 34 11.70 6.88 13.02
C LEU A 34 10.37 7.49 13.45
N ASP A 35 10.37 8.67 14.08
CA ASP A 35 9.15 9.39 14.47
C ASP A 35 8.30 9.76 13.24
N ASN A 36 8.94 10.24 12.16
CA ASN A 36 8.25 10.54 10.91
C ASN A 36 7.67 9.27 10.26
N ALA A 37 8.42 8.16 10.27
CA ALA A 37 7.92 6.88 9.80
C ALA A 37 6.71 6.41 10.63
N LYS A 38 6.81 6.49 11.96
CA LYS A 38 5.72 6.14 12.87
C LYS A 38 4.47 6.98 12.62
N HIS A 39 4.64 8.29 12.44
CA HIS A 39 3.50 9.17 12.12
C HIS A 39 2.79 8.76 10.82
N ALA A 40 3.55 8.44 9.77
CA ALA A 40 2.98 7.95 8.50
C ALA A 40 2.33 6.57 8.66
N TYR A 41 2.92 5.67 9.45
CA TYR A 41 2.35 4.36 9.78
C TYR A 41 1.02 4.48 10.52
N GLU A 42 0.95 5.31 11.57
CA GLU A 42 -0.28 5.52 12.32
C GLU A 42 -1.40 6.10 11.45
N PHE A 43 -1.07 7.02 10.55
CA PHE A 43 -2.06 7.54 9.60
C PHE A 43 -2.53 6.44 8.63
N LEU A 44 -1.63 5.65 8.06
CA LEU A 44 -1.97 4.54 7.17
C LEU A 44 -2.87 3.53 7.88
N LYS A 45 -2.46 3.06 9.07
CA LYS A 45 -3.16 2.05 9.84
C LYS A 45 -4.56 2.50 10.29
N ASN A 46 -4.67 3.74 10.80
CA ASN A 46 -5.89 4.19 11.46
C ASN A 46 -6.92 4.81 10.50
N HIS A 47 -6.47 5.31 9.34
CA HIS A 47 -7.34 6.04 8.42
C HIS A 47 -7.44 5.40 7.03
N CYS A 48 -6.34 4.84 6.51
CA CYS A 48 -6.32 4.40 5.12
C CYS A 48 -6.78 2.95 4.91
N VAL A 49 -6.76 2.13 5.96
CA VAL A 49 -7.19 0.73 5.89
C VAL A 49 -8.71 0.63 5.99
N ASP A 50 -9.32 -0.08 5.05
CA ASP A 50 -10.74 -0.44 5.10
C ASP A 50 -10.93 -1.66 6.01
N ARG A 51 -11.39 -1.43 7.23
CA ARG A 51 -11.60 -2.49 8.22
C ARG A 51 -12.85 -3.34 7.96
N GLU A 52 -13.74 -2.87 7.08
CA GLU A 52 -14.97 -3.58 6.71
C GLU A 52 -14.76 -4.56 5.55
N ASN A 53 -14.06 -4.09 4.48
CA ASN A 53 -13.92 -4.85 3.24
C ASN A 53 -12.46 -5.30 2.97
N GLY A 54 -11.52 -4.90 3.81
CA GLY A 54 -10.10 -5.14 3.61
C GLY A 54 -9.44 -4.19 2.60
N GLY A 55 -8.10 -4.19 2.59
CA GLY A 55 -7.30 -3.36 1.70
C GLY A 55 -7.19 -1.90 2.15
N VAL A 56 -6.54 -1.08 1.34
CA VAL A 56 -6.42 0.37 1.56
C VAL A 56 -7.22 1.15 0.53
N TYR A 57 -7.79 2.30 0.94
CA TYR A 57 -8.51 3.25 0.09
C TYR A 57 -7.58 3.97 -0.89
N TRP A 58 -8.17 4.61 -1.92
CA TRP A 58 -7.43 5.39 -2.90
C TRP A 58 -7.02 6.77 -2.37
N MET A 59 -7.98 7.53 -1.84
CA MET A 59 -7.77 8.91 -1.39
C MET A 59 -8.43 9.19 -0.05
N MET A 60 -7.77 9.99 0.78
CA MET A 60 -8.27 10.49 2.05
C MET A 60 -8.43 12.00 2.01
N ASN A 61 -9.38 12.54 2.77
CA ASN A 61 -9.43 13.96 3.08
C ASN A 61 -8.28 14.34 4.03
N TYR A 62 -8.00 15.63 4.12
CA TYR A 62 -6.96 16.17 5.02
C TYR A 62 -7.17 15.79 6.49
N ASP A 63 -8.41 15.58 6.91
CA ASP A 63 -8.84 15.22 8.28
C ASP A 63 -8.81 13.70 8.55
N GLY A 64 -8.47 12.89 7.57
CA GLY A 64 -8.40 11.43 7.69
C GLY A 64 -9.72 10.71 7.40
N THR A 65 -10.75 11.41 6.95
CA THR A 65 -11.96 10.76 6.42
C THR A 65 -11.75 10.28 4.99
N VAL A 66 -12.52 9.28 4.55
CA VAL A 66 -12.39 8.73 3.19
C VAL A 66 -12.89 9.74 2.17
N MET A 67 -12.06 10.06 1.18
CA MET A 67 -12.41 10.92 0.04
C MET A 67 -12.80 10.09 -1.18
N ASP A 68 -12.04 9.03 -1.46
CA ASP A 68 -12.31 8.08 -2.53
C ASP A 68 -12.04 6.67 -2.01
N SER A 69 -13.08 5.84 -2.01
CA SER A 69 -13.06 4.49 -1.46
C SER A 69 -12.67 3.41 -2.47
N MET A 70 -12.36 3.77 -3.71
CA MET A 70 -11.86 2.83 -4.71
C MET A 70 -10.63 2.07 -4.20
N LYS A 71 -10.42 0.89 -4.75
CA LYS A 71 -9.28 0.03 -4.47
C LYS A 71 -8.48 -0.16 -5.75
N HIS A 72 -7.18 0.04 -5.64
CA HIS A 72 -6.25 -0.23 -6.75
C HIS A 72 -5.19 -1.21 -6.27
N THR A 73 -4.94 -2.26 -7.04
CA THR A 73 -3.90 -3.25 -6.75
C THR A 73 -2.53 -2.59 -6.60
N TYR A 74 -2.23 -1.63 -7.46
CA TYR A 74 -1.05 -0.78 -7.37
C TYR A 74 -0.89 -0.11 -5.99
N ASN A 75 -1.99 0.42 -5.42
CA ASN A 75 -1.97 1.08 -4.12
C ASN A 75 -1.78 0.09 -2.97
N GLN A 76 -2.37 -1.10 -3.06
CA GLN A 76 -2.15 -2.19 -2.09
C GLN A 76 -0.67 -2.59 -2.08
N ALA A 77 -0.05 -2.75 -3.27
CA ALA A 77 1.35 -3.11 -3.40
C ALA A 77 2.29 -2.12 -2.68
N PHE A 78 2.06 -0.81 -2.84
CA PHE A 78 2.81 0.21 -2.12
C PHE A 78 2.61 0.19 -0.61
N ALA A 79 1.41 -0.11 -0.13
CA ALA A 79 1.14 -0.26 1.29
C ALA A 79 1.87 -1.46 1.88
N ILE A 80 1.85 -2.62 1.21
CA ILE A 80 2.61 -3.82 1.60
C ILE A 80 4.11 -3.51 1.66
N TYR A 81 4.64 -2.85 0.62
CA TYR A 81 6.05 -2.45 0.55
C TYR A 81 6.47 -1.57 1.72
N ALA A 82 5.66 -0.54 2.01
CA ALA A 82 5.93 0.42 3.08
C ALA A 82 5.85 -0.21 4.47
N LEU A 83 4.82 -1.00 4.75
CA LEU A 83 4.63 -1.69 6.03
C LEU A 83 5.74 -2.70 6.30
N SER A 84 6.13 -3.47 5.29
CA SER A 84 7.23 -4.43 5.39
C SER A 84 8.57 -3.72 5.66
N THR A 85 8.82 -2.59 5.00
CA THR A 85 10.03 -1.77 5.23
C THR A 85 10.02 -1.16 6.63
N TYR A 86 8.86 -0.70 7.12
CA TYR A 86 8.71 -0.18 8.48
C TYR A 86 8.97 -1.26 9.53
N TYR A 87 8.43 -2.47 9.34
CA TYR A 87 8.77 -3.60 10.21
C TYR A 87 10.27 -3.89 10.23
N LEU A 88 10.94 -3.88 9.07
CA LEU A 88 12.39 -4.05 9.01
C LEU A 88 13.15 -2.95 9.76
N ALA A 89 12.59 -1.75 9.85
CA ALA A 89 13.17 -0.61 10.55
C ALA A 89 13.03 -0.70 12.07
N CYS A 90 11.87 -1.06 12.60
CA CYS A 90 11.57 -0.98 14.03
C CYS A 90 11.04 -2.28 14.67
N LYS A 91 10.84 -3.35 13.88
CA LYS A 91 10.31 -4.65 14.33
C LYS A 91 8.91 -4.58 14.93
N ASP A 92 8.10 -3.62 14.49
CA ASP A 92 6.68 -3.53 14.85
C ASP A 92 5.89 -4.66 14.20
N LYS A 93 5.49 -5.65 15.00
CA LYS A 93 4.77 -6.84 14.51
C LYS A 93 3.40 -6.52 13.93
N GLU A 94 2.71 -5.51 14.45
CA GLU A 94 1.41 -5.12 13.94
C GLU A 94 1.52 -4.60 12.49
N ALA A 95 2.62 -3.92 12.16
CA ALA A 95 2.88 -3.50 10.78
C ALA A 95 3.13 -4.71 9.85
N LEU A 96 3.83 -5.73 10.32
CA LEU A 96 4.04 -6.96 9.55
C LEU A 96 2.73 -7.73 9.35
N ASP A 97 1.93 -7.88 10.42
CA ASP A 97 0.64 -8.56 10.37
C ASP A 97 -0.30 -7.85 9.38
N LEU A 98 -0.33 -6.51 9.42
CA LEU A 98 -1.10 -5.72 8.45
C LEU A 98 -0.60 -5.89 7.01
N ALA A 99 0.72 -6.00 6.80
CA ALA A 99 1.28 -6.27 5.47
C ALA A 99 0.82 -7.64 4.93
N PHE A 100 0.72 -8.65 5.78
CA PHE A 100 0.17 -9.96 5.42
C PHE A 100 -1.32 -9.91 5.13
N GLU A 101 -2.12 -9.20 5.95
CA GLU A 101 -3.56 -9.00 5.67
C GLU A 101 -3.78 -8.38 4.28
N LEU A 102 -2.95 -7.40 3.90
CA LEU A 102 -3.03 -6.79 2.57
C LEU A 102 -2.56 -7.74 1.47
N PHE A 103 -1.52 -8.52 1.71
CA PHE A 103 -1.05 -9.56 0.78
C PHE A 103 -2.16 -10.59 0.50
N ASP A 104 -2.77 -11.16 1.55
CA ASP A 104 -3.87 -12.12 1.41
C ASP A 104 -5.06 -11.50 0.67
N THR A 105 -5.38 -10.22 0.95
CA THR A 105 -6.42 -9.48 0.25
C THR A 105 -6.13 -9.35 -1.25
N VAL A 106 -4.89 -9.04 -1.63
CA VAL A 106 -4.48 -8.93 -3.04
C VAL A 106 -4.57 -10.28 -3.72
N GLU A 107 -4.05 -11.34 -3.11
CA GLU A 107 -4.09 -12.69 -3.69
C GLU A 107 -5.53 -13.21 -3.85
N GLU A 108 -6.41 -12.89 -2.91
CA GLU A 108 -7.81 -13.34 -2.96
C GLU A 108 -8.69 -12.49 -3.89
N LYS A 109 -8.51 -11.15 -3.89
CA LYS A 109 -9.46 -10.22 -4.52
C LYS A 109 -8.99 -9.64 -5.84
N CYS A 110 -7.67 -9.52 -6.04
CA CYS A 110 -7.11 -8.82 -7.19
C CYS A 110 -6.62 -9.74 -8.31
N THR A 111 -6.64 -11.07 -8.12
CA THR A 111 -6.16 -12.03 -9.11
C THR A 111 -7.32 -12.67 -9.88
N ASP A 112 -7.07 -12.96 -11.15
CA ASP A 112 -7.82 -13.94 -11.93
C ASP A 112 -6.93 -15.13 -12.31
N ASP A 113 -7.40 -16.04 -13.15
CA ASP A 113 -6.63 -17.23 -13.57
C ASP A 113 -5.33 -16.89 -14.33
N VAL A 114 -5.11 -15.63 -14.72
CA VAL A 114 -4.02 -15.22 -15.61
C VAL A 114 -3.13 -14.14 -15.01
N ALA A 115 -3.69 -13.14 -14.31
CA ALA A 115 -2.93 -11.98 -13.85
C ALA A 115 -3.69 -11.17 -12.79
N TYR A 116 -3.04 -10.08 -12.32
CA TYR A 116 -3.64 -9.10 -11.40
C TYR A 116 -4.50 -8.10 -12.15
N MET A 117 -5.70 -7.85 -11.63
CA MET A 117 -6.63 -6.83 -12.09
C MET A 117 -6.30 -5.49 -11.41
N GLU A 118 -6.62 -4.35 -12.06
CA GLU A 118 -6.12 -3.04 -11.64
C GLU A 118 -6.98 -2.32 -10.62
N ALA A 119 -8.30 -2.20 -10.88
CA ALA A 119 -9.16 -1.27 -10.17
C ALA A 119 -10.50 -1.89 -9.76
N PHE A 120 -10.93 -1.55 -8.56
CA PHE A 120 -12.15 -2.08 -7.97
C PHE A 120 -12.91 -0.97 -7.22
N ASP A 121 -14.21 -1.16 -7.09
CA ASP A 121 -15.02 -0.37 -6.16
C ASP A 121 -14.68 -0.72 -4.69
N LYS A 122 -15.35 -0.06 -3.75
CA LYS A 122 -15.19 -0.30 -2.30
C LYS A 122 -15.36 -1.79 -1.93
N ASN A 123 -16.22 -2.52 -2.63
CA ASN A 123 -16.60 -3.91 -2.33
C ASN A 123 -15.82 -4.94 -3.17
N TRP A 124 -14.72 -4.54 -3.79
CA TRP A 124 -13.90 -5.39 -4.66
C TRP A 124 -14.57 -5.84 -5.96
N LYS A 125 -15.61 -5.13 -6.41
CA LYS A 125 -16.15 -5.33 -7.75
C LYS A 125 -15.25 -4.61 -8.76
N LEU A 126 -14.84 -5.32 -9.81
CA LEU A 126 -14.02 -4.78 -10.89
C LEU A 126 -14.70 -3.57 -11.54
N ILE A 127 -13.95 -2.51 -11.76
CA ILE A 127 -14.36 -1.29 -12.45
C ILE A 127 -13.37 -0.91 -13.55
N GLU A 128 -13.80 -0.06 -14.48
CA GLU A 128 -12.91 0.50 -15.50
C GLU A 128 -11.81 1.36 -14.85
N ASN A 129 -10.58 1.21 -15.34
CA ASN A 129 -9.41 1.90 -14.76
C ASN A 129 -9.09 3.20 -15.52
N ASP A 130 -9.63 4.32 -15.06
CA ASP A 130 -9.32 5.66 -15.61
C ASP A 130 -8.11 6.31 -14.91
N ALA A 131 -7.77 5.87 -13.70
CA ALA A 131 -6.87 6.60 -12.80
C ALA A 131 -5.38 6.47 -13.16
N LEU A 132 -4.98 5.44 -13.90
CA LEU A 132 -3.59 5.19 -14.31
C LEU A 132 -3.34 5.37 -15.80
N SER A 133 -4.35 5.82 -16.57
CA SER A 133 -4.24 6.01 -18.01
C SER A 133 -3.78 7.42 -18.36
N GLU A 134 -2.46 7.64 -18.47
CA GLU A 134 -1.91 8.90 -19.00
C GLU A 134 -2.15 9.09 -20.51
N ASN A 135 -2.48 8.04 -21.26
CA ASN A 135 -2.60 8.05 -22.70
C ASN A 135 -3.97 7.59 -23.25
N GLY A 136 -5.01 7.52 -22.41
CA GLY A 136 -6.35 7.12 -22.84
C GLY A 136 -6.48 5.63 -23.22
N LEU A 137 -5.47 4.80 -22.98
CA LEU A 137 -5.53 3.36 -23.15
C LEU A 137 -6.07 2.74 -21.87
N MET A 138 -7.27 2.23 -21.93
CA MET A 138 -7.87 1.45 -20.83
C MET A 138 -7.17 0.10 -20.76
N ALA A 139 -6.49 -0.18 -19.66
CA ALA A 139 -5.83 -1.46 -19.42
C ALA A 139 -6.27 -2.03 -18.08
N ASP A 140 -6.96 -3.15 -18.12
CA ASP A 140 -7.38 -3.87 -16.90
C ASP A 140 -6.19 -4.57 -16.20
N LYS A 141 -5.06 -4.68 -16.87
CA LYS A 141 -3.82 -5.33 -16.42
C LYS A 141 -2.62 -4.56 -16.90
N THR A 142 -1.77 -4.07 -15.99
CA THR A 142 -0.58 -3.31 -16.36
C THR A 142 0.70 -3.95 -15.84
N MET A 143 1.79 -3.81 -16.60
CA MET A 143 3.13 -4.20 -16.17
C MET A 143 3.57 -3.40 -14.92
N ASN A 144 3.11 -2.16 -14.80
CA ASN A 144 3.45 -1.29 -13.68
C ASN A 144 2.96 -1.87 -12.34
N THR A 145 1.74 -2.36 -12.29
CA THR A 145 1.18 -3.02 -11.08
C THR A 145 1.96 -4.27 -10.72
N VAL A 146 2.30 -5.11 -11.70
CA VAL A 146 3.10 -6.33 -11.47
C VAL A 146 4.49 -6.01 -10.90
N LEU A 147 5.16 -4.98 -11.43
CA LEU A 147 6.47 -4.55 -10.91
C LEU A 147 6.40 -4.15 -9.44
N HIS A 148 5.38 -3.37 -9.05
CA HIS A 148 5.24 -2.92 -7.66
C HIS A 148 4.78 -4.04 -6.71
N LEU A 149 4.02 -5.02 -7.19
CA LEU A 149 3.74 -6.24 -6.44
C LEU A 149 5.03 -7.03 -6.17
N ILE A 150 5.88 -7.22 -7.19
CA ILE A 150 7.18 -7.90 -7.02
C ILE A 150 8.04 -7.16 -5.99
N GLU A 151 8.13 -5.83 -6.06
CA GLU A 151 8.85 -5.03 -5.06
C GLU A 151 8.29 -5.22 -3.64
N GLY A 152 6.97 -5.07 -3.48
CA GLY A 152 6.29 -5.22 -2.18
C GLY A 152 6.47 -6.62 -1.60
N TYR A 153 6.25 -7.65 -2.40
CA TYR A 153 6.36 -9.05 -1.99
C TYR A 153 7.79 -9.46 -1.68
N THR A 154 8.77 -8.94 -2.42
CA THR A 154 10.18 -9.19 -2.13
C THR A 154 10.56 -8.66 -0.75
N VAL A 155 10.11 -7.46 -0.40
CA VAL A 155 10.41 -6.88 0.92
C VAL A 155 9.60 -7.55 2.03
N LEU A 156 8.37 -7.97 1.76
CA LEU A 156 7.58 -8.76 2.70
C LEU A 156 8.24 -10.12 2.98
N LEU A 157 8.77 -10.79 1.95
CA LEU A 157 9.55 -12.02 2.11
C LEU A 157 10.80 -11.79 2.97
N GLN A 158 11.55 -10.71 2.75
CA GLN A 158 12.69 -10.34 3.58
C GLN A 158 12.29 -10.07 5.04
N ALA A 159 11.13 -9.45 5.25
CA ALA A 159 10.61 -9.13 6.58
C ALA A 159 10.18 -10.37 7.35
N SER A 160 9.55 -11.33 6.70
CA SER A 160 8.97 -12.55 7.29
C SER A 160 9.95 -13.70 7.44
N GLY A 161 11.09 -13.68 6.73
CA GLY A 161 12.06 -14.78 6.74
C GLY A 161 11.50 -16.10 6.20
N ASP A 162 11.46 -16.28 4.90
CA ASP A 162 11.13 -17.53 4.17
C ASP A 162 9.68 -18.05 4.21
N GLU A 163 8.76 -17.49 4.98
CA GLU A 163 7.38 -18.04 5.05
C GLU A 163 6.58 -17.81 3.76
N ILE A 164 6.84 -16.71 3.04
CA ILE A 164 6.11 -16.38 1.79
C ILE A 164 6.58 -17.21 0.60
N GLY A 165 7.85 -17.56 0.52
CA GLY A 165 8.40 -18.36 -0.58
C GLY A 165 7.74 -19.72 -0.78
N ARG A 166 7.01 -20.20 0.24
CA ARG A 166 6.22 -21.43 0.21
C ARG A 166 4.79 -21.24 -0.25
N ALA A 167 4.24 -20.04 -0.16
CA ALA A 167 2.86 -19.73 -0.53
C ALA A 167 2.73 -19.37 -2.02
N SER A 168 3.72 -18.68 -2.60
CA SER A 168 3.71 -18.25 -4.01
C SER A 168 4.07 -19.36 -5.01
N CYS A 169 4.49 -20.54 -4.54
CA CYS A 169 4.83 -21.69 -5.38
C CYS A 169 3.72 -22.75 -5.44
N ARG A 170 2.52 -22.43 -5.04
CA ARG A 170 1.33 -23.28 -5.18
C ARG A 170 0.39 -22.70 -6.20
#